data_19d9ba49532cb7d08050953cf19b87f3
#
_entry.id   19d9ba49532cb7d08050953cf19b87f3
#
_cell.length_a   1.000
_cell.length_b   1.000
_cell.length_c   1.000
_cell.angle_alpha   90.00
_cell.angle_beta   90.00
_cell.angle_gamma   90.00
#
_symmetry.space_group_name_H-M   'P 1'
#
loop_
_entity.id
_entity.type
_entity.pdbx_description
1 polymer ?
#
loop_
_entity_poly.entity_id
_entity_poly.type
_entity_poly.pdbx_seq_one_letter_code
_entity_poly.pdbx_strand_id
1 'polypeptide(L)'
;ILNYRLKEMDTTPNNFMNYIDLSYGLSFNDSYWIIPEEQKDLLWKDYNLYNNKFSDNLALVAFGEGGNIPDSLKDKRTSPEYTTDGMLAKCWTVIDDEIYLLKKSSEHHKVEAYAEYYLSQVAEIMDFEYVPYDLMKFHEHIVSACKIFTTEDEGYIPIHLLLKKDDIYYKKGLKLLEKISNIMDEKILGNIMLFDSIIYNTDRHLGNFGMIIDNNTGRLIKPAPIFDNGTSIFNLLLKNPIQDIYKNYTSKLEIDFDLLTSIFVKDMINIIYQKNF
;
A
#
# COMPACT_ATOMS: atom_id res chain seq x y z
N ILE A 1 2.12 1.52 16.00
CA ILE A 1 1.85 2.22 14.74
C ILE A 1 2.79 3.40 14.60
N LEU A 2 2.74 4.39 15.50
CA LEU A 2 3.53 5.60 15.45
C LEU A 2 5.04 5.33 15.38
N ASN A 3 5.57 4.45 16.24
CA ASN A 3 6.98 4.03 16.21
C ASN A 3 7.40 3.35 14.89
N TYR A 4 6.46 2.78 14.15
CA TYR A 4 6.69 2.19 12.85
C TYR A 4 6.85 3.27 11.80
N ARG A 5 5.91 4.19 11.66
CA ARG A 5 5.97 5.32 10.72
C ARG A 5 7.25 6.12 10.84
N LEU A 6 7.74 6.25 12.06
CA LEU A 6 8.91 7.05 12.38
C LEU A 6 10.24 6.30 12.19
N LYS A 7 10.22 4.95 12.13
CA LYS A 7 11.41 4.13 11.89
C LYS A 7 11.79 4.00 10.41
N GLU A 8 10.84 4.11 9.53
CA GLU A 8 11.09 3.98 8.08
C GLU A 8 11.67 5.26 7.48
N MET A 9 11.63 6.35 8.20
CA MET A 9 12.35 7.54 7.84
C MET A 9 13.76 7.45 8.41
N ASP A 10 14.75 7.46 7.54
CA ASP A 10 16.19 7.47 7.88
C ASP A 10 16.52 8.80 8.61
N THR A 11 15.99 8.93 9.82
CA THR A 11 16.00 10.16 10.59
C THR A 11 16.98 10.02 11.75
N THR A 12 17.96 10.90 11.73
CA THR A 12 18.70 11.19 12.97
C THR A 12 17.72 11.70 14.04
N PRO A 13 17.97 11.49 15.35
CA PRO A 13 17.05 11.89 16.41
C PRO A 13 16.57 13.35 16.33
N ASN A 14 17.37 14.25 15.79
CA ASN A 14 16.99 15.65 15.61
C ASN A 14 15.99 15.88 14.46
N ASN A 15 16.02 15.05 13.40
CA ASN A 15 15.06 15.15 12.31
C ASN A 15 13.68 14.61 12.70
N PHE A 16 13.64 13.67 13.64
CA PHE A 16 12.42 13.06 14.12
C PHE A 16 11.47 14.06 14.80
N MET A 17 11.98 14.90 15.70
CA MET A 17 11.14 15.91 16.36
C MET A 17 10.65 16.96 15.39
N ASN A 18 11.51 17.45 14.50
CA ASN A 18 11.11 18.37 13.44
C ASN A 18 10.01 17.80 12.53
N TYR A 19 10.02 16.49 12.32
CA TYR A 19 9.02 15.81 11.53
C TYR A 19 7.66 15.74 12.26
N ILE A 20 7.64 15.39 13.54
CA ILE A 20 6.43 15.44 14.36
C ILE A 20 5.86 16.85 14.41
N ASP A 21 6.72 17.84 14.61
CA ASP A 21 6.32 19.25 14.67
C ASP A 21 5.65 19.73 13.36
N LEU A 22 6.07 19.17 12.22
CA LEU A 22 5.48 19.51 10.93
C LEU A 22 4.22 18.71 10.60
N SER A 23 4.17 17.44 10.96
CA SER A 23 3.12 16.51 10.53
C SER A 23 2.10 16.16 11.61
N TYR A 24 2.39 16.46 12.88
CA TYR A 24 1.66 15.94 14.04
C TYR A 24 1.47 14.41 14.00
N GLY A 25 2.29 13.69 13.23
CA GLY A 25 2.17 12.25 13.01
C GLY A 25 0.90 11.83 12.27
N LEU A 26 0.17 12.78 11.66
CA LEU A 26 -1.06 12.51 10.92
C LEU A 26 -0.80 11.63 9.70
N SER A 27 -1.74 10.74 9.42
CA SER A 27 -1.68 9.81 8.29
C SER A 27 -3.10 9.38 7.90
N PHE A 28 -3.24 8.89 6.67
CA PHE A 28 -4.49 8.26 6.24
C PHE A 28 -4.63 6.80 6.68
N ASN A 29 -3.66 6.25 7.40
CA ASN A 29 -3.76 4.88 7.90
C ASN A 29 -4.54 4.76 9.21
N ASP A 30 -4.66 5.85 9.96
CA ASP A 30 -5.39 5.91 11.23
C ASP A 30 -5.70 7.35 11.64
N SER A 31 -6.38 7.53 12.78
CA SER A 31 -6.73 8.84 13.35
C SER A 31 -5.87 9.24 14.57
N TYR A 32 -4.68 8.65 14.71
CA TYR A 32 -3.76 9.06 15.78
C TYR A 32 -2.94 10.28 15.38
N TRP A 33 -2.71 11.17 16.34
CA TRP A 33 -1.84 12.32 16.19
C TRP A 33 -1.07 12.63 17.46
N ILE A 34 -0.01 13.43 17.32
CA ILE A 34 0.80 13.89 18.45
C ILE A 34 0.78 15.40 18.47
N ILE A 35 0.38 15.96 19.61
CA ILE A 35 0.38 17.40 19.83
C ILE A 35 1.47 17.73 20.87
N PRO A 36 2.32 18.73 20.60
CA PRO A 36 3.20 19.29 21.63
C PRO A 36 2.41 19.83 22.82
N GLU A 37 2.95 19.76 24.02
CA GLU A 37 2.26 20.21 25.25
C GLU A 37 1.86 21.68 25.17
N GLU A 38 2.68 22.50 24.49
CA GLU A 38 2.44 23.92 24.29
C GLU A 38 1.25 24.20 23.37
N GLN A 39 0.82 23.17 22.61
CA GLN A 39 -0.26 23.25 21.60
C GLN A 39 -1.45 22.35 21.98
N LYS A 40 -1.60 21.98 23.23
CA LYS A 40 -2.65 21.05 23.69
C LYS A 40 -4.09 21.50 23.42
N ASP A 41 -4.30 22.79 23.13
CA ASP A 41 -5.61 23.37 22.79
C ASP A 41 -6.01 23.16 21.32
N LEU A 42 -5.13 22.58 20.49
CA LEU A 42 -5.48 22.24 19.11
C LEU A 42 -6.55 21.15 19.08
N LEU A 43 -7.47 21.27 18.13
CA LEU A 43 -8.57 20.34 17.98
C LEU A 43 -8.37 19.47 16.75
N TRP A 44 -8.57 18.18 16.87
CA TRP A 44 -8.50 17.20 15.77
C TRP A 44 -9.26 17.65 14.52
N LYS A 45 -10.47 18.17 14.68
CA LYS A 45 -11.31 18.61 13.57
C LYS A 45 -10.66 19.65 12.66
N ASP A 46 -9.71 20.43 13.20
CA ASP A 46 -9.09 21.55 12.47
C ASP A 46 -7.80 21.11 11.74
N TYR A 47 -7.31 19.88 12.01
CA TYR A 47 -6.01 19.38 11.53
C TYR A 47 -6.07 18.04 10.82
N ASN A 48 -7.10 17.21 11.05
CA ASN A 48 -7.18 15.88 10.42
C ASN A 48 -7.12 15.98 8.89
N LEU A 49 -6.56 14.96 8.25
CA LEU A 49 -6.36 14.92 6.81
C LEU A 49 -7.63 14.60 6.01
N TYR A 50 -8.65 14.07 6.67
CA TYR A 50 -9.90 13.65 6.01
C TYR A 50 -10.81 14.82 5.67
N ASN A 51 -10.84 15.83 6.53
CA ASN A 51 -11.79 16.95 6.43
C ASN A 51 -11.12 18.30 6.12
N ASN A 52 -9.79 18.33 6.10
CA ASN A 52 -9.03 19.56 5.91
C ASN A 52 -8.22 19.51 4.61
N LYS A 53 -8.13 20.66 3.95
CA LYS A 53 -7.30 20.81 2.75
C LYS A 53 -5.82 20.69 3.10
N PHE A 54 -5.10 19.89 2.37
CA PHE A 54 -3.64 19.79 2.42
C PHE A 54 -2.97 20.48 1.22
N SER A 55 -1.66 20.61 1.23
CA SER A 55 -0.93 21.47 0.33
C SER A 55 -0.69 20.84 -1.05
N ASP A 56 -1.23 21.40 -2.12
CA ASP A 56 -0.94 21.00 -3.49
C ASP A 56 0.55 21.16 -3.86
N ASN A 57 1.24 22.12 -3.25
CA ASN A 57 2.67 22.33 -3.51
C ASN A 57 3.53 21.21 -2.90
N LEU A 58 3.16 20.67 -1.73
CA LEU A 58 3.84 19.52 -1.15
C LEU A 58 3.56 18.26 -1.97
N ALA A 59 2.36 18.10 -2.49
CA ALA A 59 2.01 17.05 -3.43
C ALA A 59 2.91 17.09 -4.68
N LEU A 60 3.14 18.27 -5.26
CA LEU A 60 4.03 18.44 -6.41
C LEU A 60 5.50 18.10 -6.08
N VAL A 61 5.97 18.49 -4.90
CA VAL A 61 7.34 18.14 -4.47
C VAL A 61 7.49 16.64 -4.27
N ALA A 62 6.53 15.99 -3.62
CA ALA A 62 6.51 14.54 -3.43
C ALA A 62 6.44 13.77 -4.76
N PHE A 63 5.83 14.40 -5.76
CA PHE A 63 5.73 13.88 -7.12
C PHE A 63 7.00 14.11 -7.97
N GLY A 64 7.94 14.88 -7.45
CA GLY A 64 9.20 15.23 -8.15
C GLY A 64 9.06 16.34 -9.19
N GLU A 65 7.95 17.09 -9.18
CA GLU A 65 7.65 18.19 -10.12
C GLU A 65 7.83 19.58 -9.48
N GLY A 66 8.00 19.62 -8.17
CA GLY A 66 8.13 20.87 -7.42
C GLY A 66 9.57 21.38 -7.31
N GLY A 67 9.72 22.70 -7.37
CA GLY A 67 10.93 23.37 -6.91
C GLY A 67 11.05 23.36 -5.37
N ASN A 68 12.06 24.09 -4.84
CA ASN A 68 12.19 24.27 -3.39
C ASN A 68 10.87 24.78 -2.78
N ILE A 69 10.40 24.10 -1.74
CA ILE A 69 9.21 24.54 -0.99
C ILE A 69 9.51 25.94 -0.44
N PRO A 70 8.76 26.99 -0.84
CA PRO A 70 8.95 28.31 -0.27
C PRO A 70 8.77 28.27 1.26
N ASP A 71 9.58 29.01 2.00
CA ASP A 71 9.52 29.05 3.47
C ASP A 71 8.13 29.46 3.98
N SER A 72 7.38 30.27 3.18
CA SER A 72 6.01 30.65 3.50
C SER A 72 4.99 29.49 3.50
N LEU A 73 5.35 28.34 2.89
CA LEU A 73 4.50 27.14 2.85
C LEU A 73 4.90 26.11 3.90
N LYS A 74 6.09 26.24 4.49
CA LYS A 74 6.53 25.39 5.60
C LYS A 74 5.73 25.61 6.88
N ASP A 75 5.03 26.72 6.96
CA ASP A 75 4.47 27.21 8.24
C ASP A 75 3.00 26.88 8.50
N LYS A 76 2.27 26.19 7.63
CA LYS A 76 0.81 26.31 7.80
C LYS A 76 -0.04 25.05 7.70
N ARG A 77 0.41 23.90 7.20
CA ARG A 77 -0.51 22.75 7.10
C ARG A 77 0.23 21.43 7.16
N THR A 78 -0.34 20.55 7.94
CA THR A 78 -0.04 19.12 7.85
C THR A 78 -0.33 18.63 6.43
N SER A 79 0.45 17.70 5.95
CA SER A 79 0.31 17.11 4.61
C SER A 79 0.45 15.60 4.70
N PRO A 80 -0.39 14.83 3.99
CA PRO A 80 -0.30 13.38 3.99
C PRO A 80 1.02 12.87 3.37
N GLU A 81 1.69 13.65 2.54
CA GLU A 81 2.97 13.29 1.94
C GLU A 81 4.06 13.01 2.97
N TYR A 82 4.02 13.65 4.13
CA TYR A 82 4.95 13.39 5.23
C TYR A 82 4.88 11.96 5.79
N THR A 83 3.77 11.26 5.60
CA THR A 83 3.55 9.92 6.16
C THR A 83 3.28 8.87 5.09
N THR A 84 3.34 9.26 3.83
CA THR A 84 3.10 8.37 2.69
C THR A 84 4.37 7.60 2.37
N ASP A 85 4.31 6.27 2.42
CA ASP A 85 5.42 5.36 2.21
C ASP A 85 5.46 4.79 0.78
N GLY A 86 6.62 4.26 0.38
CA GLY A 86 6.86 3.52 -0.85
C GLY A 86 7.80 4.22 -1.84
N MET A 87 8.36 3.44 -2.76
CA MET A 87 9.46 3.84 -3.64
C MET A 87 9.05 4.70 -4.85
N LEU A 88 7.82 4.58 -5.31
CA LEU A 88 7.33 5.37 -6.44
C LEU A 88 6.90 6.76 -5.99
N ALA A 89 7.16 7.77 -6.83
CA ALA A 89 6.65 9.11 -6.63
C ALA A 89 5.12 9.08 -6.57
N LYS A 90 4.56 9.61 -5.51
CA LYS A 90 3.12 9.61 -5.25
C LYS A 90 2.71 10.83 -4.47
N CYS A 91 1.47 11.22 -4.63
CA CYS A 91 0.89 12.33 -3.87
C CYS A 91 -0.60 12.10 -3.64
N TRP A 92 -1.11 12.80 -2.64
CA TRP A 92 -2.54 12.85 -2.37
C TRP A 92 -3.14 14.13 -2.96
N THR A 93 -4.35 14.01 -3.44
CA THR A 93 -5.10 15.15 -3.97
C THR A 93 -6.59 15.00 -3.67
N VAL A 94 -7.32 16.11 -3.73
CA VAL A 94 -8.79 16.11 -3.62
C VAL A 94 -9.37 16.40 -4.98
N ILE A 95 -10.23 15.52 -5.48
CA ILE A 95 -10.93 15.64 -6.76
C ILE A 95 -12.43 15.44 -6.46
N ASP A 96 -13.25 16.43 -6.78
CA ASP A 96 -14.70 16.36 -6.53
C ASP A 96 -15.06 16.00 -5.08
N ASP A 97 -14.38 16.63 -4.12
CA ASP A 97 -14.51 16.41 -2.68
C ASP A 97 -14.10 15.00 -2.18
N GLU A 98 -13.47 14.19 -3.03
CA GLU A 98 -12.97 12.87 -2.70
C GLU A 98 -11.43 12.84 -2.69
N ILE A 99 -10.86 12.08 -1.76
CA ILE A 99 -9.41 11.97 -1.58
C ILE A 99 -8.86 10.85 -2.46
N TYR A 100 -7.88 11.18 -3.30
CA TYR A 100 -7.20 10.25 -4.20
C TYR A 100 -5.71 10.17 -3.91
N LEU A 101 -5.17 8.96 -3.99
CA LEU A 101 -3.73 8.73 -4.10
C LEU A 101 -3.37 8.62 -5.58
N LEU A 102 -2.48 9.49 -6.04
CA LEU A 102 -1.91 9.45 -7.38
C LEU A 102 -0.51 8.83 -7.30
N LYS A 103 -0.23 7.84 -8.16
CA LYS A 103 1.09 7.20 -8.24
C LYS A 103 1.65 7.33 -9.66
N LYS A 104 2.89 7.78 -9.74
CA LYS A 104 3.66 7.86 -10.98
C LYS A 104 4.35 6.53 -11.25
N SER A 105 4.39 6.12 -12.51
CA SER A 105 5.22 4.99 -12.91
C SER A 105 6.69 5.31 -12.75
N SER A 106 7.51 4.29 -12.52
CA SER A 106 8.97 4.42 -12.52
C SER A 106 9.50 4.92 -13.86
N GLU A 107 10.62 5.62 -13.86
CA GLU A 107 11.26 6.05 -15.11
C GLU A 107 11.76 4.87 -15.95
N HIS A 108 12.05 3.75 -15.31
CA HIS A 108 12.61 2.55 -15.94
C HIS A 108 11.56 1.72 -16.68
N HIS A 109 10.41 1.48 -16.06
CA HIS A 109 9.39 0.57 -16.61
C HIS A 109 8.23 1.31 -17.24
N LYS A 110 7.82 2.44 -16.67
CA LYS A 110 6.73 3.31 -17.15
C LYS A 110 5.37 2.62 -17.28
N VAL A 111 5.15 1.52 -16.59
CA VAL A 111 3.96 0.68 -16.72
C VAL A 111 3.19 0.48 -15.44
N GLU A 112 3.75 0.83 -14.29
CA GLU A 112 3.15 0.53 -12.99
C GLU A 112 1.75 1.14 -12.86
N ALA A 113 1.54 2.37 -13.36
CA ALA A 113 0.22 3.00 -13.38
C ALA A 113 -0.79 2.21 -14.22
N TYR A 114 -0.38 1.74 -15.40
CA TYR A 114 -1.22 0.91 -16.26
C TYR A 114 -1.47 -0.47 -15.63
N ALA A 115 -0.46 -1.05 -14.97
CA ALA A 115 -0.60 -2.31 -14.26
C ALA A 115 -1.65 -2.20 -13.17
N GLU A 116 -1.59 -1.17 -12.31
CA GLU A 116 -2.60 -0.96 -11.27
C GLU A 116 -4.01 -0.85 -11.87
N TYR A 117 -4.17 -0.05 -12.93
CA TYR A 117 -5.46 0.13 -13.60
C TYR A 117 -6.03 -1.18 -14.17
N TYR A 118 -5.27 -1.87 -15.03
CA TYR A 118 -5.77 -3.09 -15.67
C TYR A 118 -5.95 -4.25 -14.70
N LEU A 119 -5.06 -4.39 -13.72
CA LEU A 119 -5.14 -5.48 -12.77
C LEU A 119 -6.22 -5.26 -11.71
N SER A 120 -6.60 -4.03 -11.41
CA SER A 120 -7.80 -3.80 -10.60
C SER A 120 -9.07 -4.31 -11.28
N GLN A 121 -9.17 -4.19 -12.62
CA GLN A 121 -10.29 -4.76 -13.38
C GLN A 121 -10.25 -6.29 -13.44
N VAL A 122 -9.06 -6.91 -13.43
CA VAL A 122 -8.93 -8.37 -13.29
C VAL A 122 -9.45 -8.82 -11.92
N ALA A 123 -9.12 -8.08 -10.85
CA ALA A 123 -9.64 -8.37 -9.51
C ALA A 123 -11.17 -8.24 -9.45
N GLU A 124 -11.75 -7.25 -10.14
CA GLU A 124 -13.20 -7.10 -10.30
C GLU A 124 -13.84 -8.30 -10.99
N ILE A 125 -13.29 -8.74 -12.13
CA ILE A 125 -13.78 -9.91 -12.86
C ILE A 125 -13.71 -11.20 -12.02
N MET A 126 -12.73 -11.28 -11.11
CA MET A 126 -12.56 -12.41 -10.20
C MET A 126 -13.45 -12.30 -8.95
N ASP A 127 -14.26 -11.26 -8.82
CA ASP A 127 -15.14 -10.99 -7.67
C ASP A 127 -14.37 -10.92 -6.34
N PHE A 128 -13.20 -10.30 -6.37
CA PHE A 128 -12.39 -10.03 -5.18
C PHE A 128 -12.70 -8.65 -4.61
N GLU A 129 -12.56 -8.47 -3.29
CA GLU A 129 -12.58 -7.14 -2.69
C GLU A 129 -11.25 -6.43 -3.01
N TYR A 130 -11.31 -5.36 -3.77
CA TYR A 130 -10.14 -4.66 -4.33
C TYR A 130 -10.30 -3.14 -4.30
N VAL A 131 -9.19 -2.43 -4.43
CA VAL A 131 -9.18 -0.98 -4.63
C VAL A 131 -9.27 -0.70 -6.14
N PRO A 132 -10.33 -0.02 -6.61
CA PRO A 132 -10.41 0.42 -8.00
C PRO A 132 -9.35 1.46 -8.33
N TYR A 133 -8.71 1.32 -9.49
CA TYR A 133 -7.75 2.29 -10.00
C TYR A 133 -8.23 2.85 -11.34
N ASP A 134 -8.04 4.17 -11.51
CA ASP A 134 -8.22 4.87 -12.77
C ASP A 134 -6.90 5.35 -13.34
N LEU A 135 -6.85 5.63 -14.64
CA LEU A 135 -5.74 6.33 -15.27
C LEU A 135 -6.09 7.81 -15.40
N MET A 136 -5.22 8.65 -14.91
CA MET A 136 -5.39 10.10 -14.98
C MET A 136 -4.15 10.77 -15.58
N LYS A 137 -4.35 11.93 -16.22
CA LYS A 137 -3.23 12.81 -16.54
C LYS A 137 -3.03 13.77 -15.38
N PHE A 138 -1.86 13.72 -14.76
CA PHE A 138 -1.46 14.67 -13.72
C PHE A 138 -0.17 15.34 -14.18
N HIS A 139 -0.25 16.65 -14.46
CA HIS A 139 0.77 17.38 -15.19
C HIS A 139 1.12 16.68 -16.51
N GLU A 140 2.41 16.39 -16.78
CA GLU A 140 2.82 15.71 -18.01
C GLU A 140 2.87 14.17 -17.89
N HIS A 141 2.39 13.60 -16.77
CA HIS A 141 2.47 12.17 -16.51
C HIS A 141 1.09 11.50 -16.55
N ILE A 142 1.08 10.27 -17.05
CA ILE A 142 -0.03 9.33 -16.78
C ILE A 142 0.24 8.67 -15.44
N VAL A 143 -0.75 8.74 -14.56
CA VAL A 143 -0.69 8.22 -13.19
C VAL A 143 -1.82 7.23 -12.96
N SER A 144 -1.62 6.28 -12.07
CA SER A 144 -2.73 5.57 -11.46
C SER A 144 -3.33 6.42 -10.34
N ALA A 145 -4.65 6.41 -10.27
CA ALA A 145 -5.41 7.13 -9.26
C ALA A 145 -6.36 6.19 -8.55
N CYS A 146 -6.30 6.11 -7.24
CA CYS A 146 -7.27 5.36 -6.46
C CYS A 146 -7.84 6.21 -5.33
N LYS A 147 -9.13 6.02 -5.04
CA LYS A 147 -9.74 6.63 -3.86
C LYS A 147 -9.14 6.03 -2.60
N ILE A 148 -9.06 6.86 -1.57
CA ILE A 148 -8.76 6.39 -0.23
C ILE A 148 -9.80 5.36 0.19
N PHE A 149 -9.35 4.25 0.80
CA PHE A 149 -10.24 3.20 1.31
C PHE A 149 -10.35 3.20 2.84
N THR A 150 -9.71 4.15 3.49
CA THR A 150 -9.82 4.42 4.93
C THR A 150 -10.70 5.64 5.19
N THR A 151 -11.16 5.79 6.40
CA THR A 151 -11.96 6.93 6.87
C THR A 151 -11.43 7.43 8.21
N GLU A 152 -12.03 8.49 8.75
CA GLU A 152 -11.71 8.96 10.10
C GLU A 152 -11.97 7.87 11.16
N ASP A 153 -13.00 7.04 10.96
CA ASP A 153 -13.39 5.98 11.89
C ASP A 153 -12.73 4.62 11.57
N GLU A 154 -12.37 4.36 10.31
CA GLU A 154 -11.81 3.10 9.85
C GLU A 154 -10.41 3.30 9.28
N GLY A 155 -9.42 2.73 9.93
CA GLY A 155 -8.02 2.79 9.53
C GLY A 155 -7.53 1.49 8.86
N TYR A 156 -6.31 1.54 8.37
CA TYR A 156 -5.61 0.39 7.79
C TYR A 156 -4.41 0.00 8.66
N ILE A 157 -4.31 -1.29 8.99
CA ILE A 157 -3.15 -1.84 9.69
C ILE A 157 -2.51 -2.95 8.85
N PRO A 158 -1.26 -2.77 8.38
CA PRO A 158 -0.52 -3.80 7.66
C PRO A 158 -0.35 -5.07 8.49
N ILE A 159 -0.38 -6.24 7.84
CA ILE A 159 -0.36 -7.52 8.55
C ILE A 159 0.89 -7.71 9.42
N HIS A 160 2.05 -7.17 9.00
CA HIS A 160 3.28 -7.29 9.77
C HIS A 160 3.22 -6.62 11.15
N LEU A 161 2.36 -5.60 11.34
CA LEU A 161 2.16 -4.95 12.64
C LEU A 161 1.31 -5.78 13.59
N LEU A 162 0.57 -6.74 13.08
CA LEU A 162 -0.25 -7.68 13.85
C LEU A 162 0.50 -8.96 14.21
N LEU A 163 1.66 -9.18 13.61
CA LEU A 163 2.52 -10.34 13.85
C LEU A 163 3.56 -10.02 14.93
N LYS A 164 3.98 -11.04 15.66
CA LYS A 164 5.13 -10.91 16.57
C LYS A 164 6.42 -10.87 15.74
N LYS A 165 7.41 -10.13 16.22
CA LYS A 165 8.73 -10.04 15.55
C LYS A 165 9.33 -11.41 15.27
N ASP A 166 9.24 -12.33 16.23
CA ASP A 166 9.75 -13.70 16.10
C ASP A 166 9.03 -14.49 15.01
N ASP A 167 7.73 -14.24 14.79
CA ASP A 167 6.98 -14.88 13.71
C ASP A 167 7.45 -14.40 12.34
N ILE A 168 7.81 -13.13 12.20
CA ILE A 168 8.32 -12.55 10.96
C ILE A 168 9.74 -13.05 10.65
N TYR A 169 10.63 -13.06 11.65
CA TYR A 169 12.03 -13.41 11.46
C TYR A 169 12.29 -14.91 11.34
N TYR A 170 11.61 -15.72 12.15
CA TYR A 170 11.93 -17.14 12.30
C TYR A 170 10.94 -18.08 11.61
N LYS A 171 9.73 -17.62 11.28
CA LYS A 171 8.74 -18.41 10.56
C LYS A 171 8.66 -17.95 9.12
N LYS A 172 8.88 -18.88 8.20
CA LYS A 172 8.79 -18.66 6.75
C LYS A 172 7.83 -19.68 6.15
N GLY A 173 7.30 -19.36 4.96
CA GLY A 173 6.43 -20.26 4.23
C GLY A 173 5.14 -20.56 5.02
N LEU A 174 4.73 -21.81 5.04
CA LEU A 174 3.46 -22.27 5.62
C LEU A 174 3.24 -21.87 7.07
N LYS A 175 4.29 -21.86 7.90
CA LYS A 175 4.18 -21.48 9.31
C LYS A 175 3.84 -20.00 9.50
N LEU A 176 4.31 -19.14 8.62
CA LEU A 176 3.96 -17.72 8.62
C LEU A 176 2.51 -17.55 8.14
N LEU A 177 2.12 -18.26 7.08
CA LEU A 177 0.74 -18.24 6.58
C LEU A 177 -0.27 -18.72 7.62
N GLU A 178 0.04 -19.79 8.36
CA GLU A 178 -0.78 -20.26 9.49
C GLU A 178 -0.97 -19.17 10.55
N LYS A 179 0.05 -18.35 10.81
CA LYS A 179 -0.09 -17.22 11.73
C LYS A 179 -0.96 -16.10 11.16
N ILE A 180 -0.82 -15.83 9.88
CA ILE A 180 -1.63 -14.82 9.20
C ILE A 180 -3.09 -15.29 9.12
N SER A 181 -3.38 -16.57 8.84
CA SER A 181 -4.74 -17.12 8.78
C SER A 181 -5.47 -17.12 10.14
N ASN A 182 -4.74 -16.99 11.24
CA ASN A 182 -5.35 -16.75 12.56
C ASN A 182 -5.79 -15.29 12.80
N ILE A 183 -5.35 -14.37 11.94
CA ILE A 183 -5.66 -12.93 12.03
C ILE A 183 -6.68 -12.55 10.94
N MET A 184 -6.45 -13.04 9.73
CA MET A 184 -7.23 -12.77 8.53
C MET A 184 -7.97 -14.04 8.09
N ASP A 185 -9.17 -13.88 7.55
CA ASP A 185 -9.92 -14.99 6.97
C ASP A 185 -9.08 -15.75 5.94
N GLU A 186 -9.01 -17.08 6.08
CA GLU A 186 -8.17 -17.97 5.27
C GLU A 186 -8.55 -17.92 3.78
N LYS A 187 -9.84 -17.77 3.46
CA LYS A 187 -10.31 -17.64 2.09
C LYS A 187 -9.84 -16.34 1.46
N ILE A 188 -9.88 -15.24 2.20
CA ILE A 188 -9.42 -13.95 1.70
C ILE A 188 -7.90 -13.97 1.49
N LEU A 189 -7.15 -14.55 2.43
CA LEU A 189 -5.71 -14.76 2.26
C LEU A 189 -5.42 -15.61 1.01
N GLY A 190 -6.17 -16.69 0.80
CA GLY A 190 -6.10 -17.54 -0.39
C GLY A 190 -6.40 -16.76 -1.68
N ASN A 191 -7.39 -15.87 -1.67
CA ASN A 191 -7.73 -15.02 -2.81
C ASN A 191 -6.58 -14.06 -3.17
N ILE A 192 -5.97 -13.43 -2.17
CA ILE A 192 -4.81 -12.55 -2.38
C ILE A 192 -3.67 -13.34 -3.03
N MET A 193 -3.34 -14.52 -2.52
CA MET A 193 -2.26 -15.34 -3.05
C MET A 193 -2.56 -15.88 -4.45
N LEU A 194 -3.80 -16.28 -4.71
CA LEU A 194 -4.24 -16.70 -6.04
C LEU A 194 -4.13 -15.55 -7.03
N PHE A 195 -4.62 -14.38 -6.65
CA PHE A 195 -4.54 -13.18 -7.47
C PHE A 195 -3.08 -12.84 -7.81
N ASP A 196 -2.22 -12.74 -6.79
CA ASP A 196 -0.79 -12.44 -6.99
C ASP A 196 -0.09 -13.47 -7.89
N SER A 197 -0.49 -14.74 -7.82
CA SER A 197 0.03 -15.78 -8.70
C SER A 197 -0.41 -15.60 -10.15
N ILE A 198 -1.66 -15.21 -10.39
CA ILE A 198 -2.21 -14.96 -11.73
C ILE A 198 -1.58 -13.73 -12.38
N ILE A 199 -1.47 -12.63 -11.63
CA ILE A 199 -0.94 -11.38 -12.14
C ILE A 199 0.60 -11.31 -12.09
N TYR A 200 1.25 -12.34 -11.55
CA TYR A 200 2.69 -12.35 -11.31
C TYR A 200 3.17 -11.16 -10.46
N ASN A 201 2.49 -10.88 -9.36
CA ASN A 201 2.91 -9.84 -8.43
C ASN A 201 4.12 -10.33 -7.62
N THR A 202 5.25 -9.67 -7.82
CA THR A 202 6.52 -10.04 -7.13
C THR A 202 6.81 -9.15 -5.92
N ASP A 203 5.92 -8.23 -5.59
CA ASP A 203 6.12 -7.24 -4.53
C ASP A 203 5.03 -7.29 -3.43
N ARG A 204 4.31 -8.40 -3.30
CA ARG A 204 3.37 -8.59 -2.19
C ARG A 204 4.10 -8.88 -0.89
N HIS A 205 4.66 -7.86 -0.29
CA HIS A 205 5.24 -7.96 1.05
C HIS A 205 4.19 -7.75 2.15
N LEU A 206 4.54 -8.03 3.40
CA LEU A 206 3.64 -7.95 4.56
C LEU A 206 3.12 -6.53 4.88
N GLY A 207 3.55 -5.51 4.16
CA GLY A 207 3.07 -4.14 4.21
C GLY A 207 1.91 -3.87 3.24
N ASN A 208 1.80 -4.66 2.15
CA ASN A 208 0.85 -4.42 1.05
C ASN A 208 -0.45 -5.24 1.17
N PHE A 209 -0.74 -5.78 2.33
CA PHE A 209 -2.03 -6.33 2.73
C PHE A 209 -2.17 -6.30 4.25
N GLY A 210 -3.39 -6.34 4.75
CA GLY A 210 -3.65 -6.22 6.17
C GLY A 210 -5.14 -6.17 6.50
N MET A 211 -5.47 -5.46 7.55
CA MET A 211 -6.82 -5.39 8.09
C MET A 211 -7.32 -3.95 8.15
N ILE A 212 -8.62 -3.77 7.99
CA ILE A 212 -9.32 -2.57 8.39
C ILE A 212 -9.57 -2.65 9.90
N ILE A 213 -9.30 -1.54 10.57
CA ILE A 213 -9.39 -1.40 12.02
C ILE A 213 -10.33 -0.25 12.38
N ASP A 214 -11.12 -0.42 13.40
CA ASP A 214 -11.88 0.66 14.03
C ASP A 214 -10.91 1.56 14.81
N ASN A 215 -10.77 2.80 14.40
CA ASN A 215 -9.83 3.76 14.98
C ASN A 215 -10.18 4.14 16.42
N ASN A 216 -11.45 4.02 16.83
CA ASN A 216 -11.91 4.39 18.16
C ASN A 216 -11.70 3.26 19.18
N THR A 217 -11.81 2.01 18.74
CA THR A 217 -11.76 0.85 19.65
C THR A 217 -10.52 -0.02 19.47
N GLY A 218 -9.79 0.13 18.35
CA GLY A 218 -8.66 -0.71 18.01
C GLY A 218 -9.05 -2.12 17.57
N ARG A 219 -10.32 -2.39 17.28
CA ARG A 219 -10.79 -3.72 16.87
C ARG A 219 -10.60 -3.92 15.38
N LEU A 220 -10.16 -5.11 14.99
CA LEU A 220 -10.12 -5.52 13.59
C LEU A 220 -11.55 -5.69 13.08
N ILE A 221 -11.86 -5.09 11.93
CA ILE A 221 -13.20 -5.13 11.32
C ILE A 221 -13.24 -6.22 10.25
N LYS A 222 -12.37 -6.10 9.23
CA LYS A 222 -12.33 -7.00 8.08
C LYS A 222 -10.96 -6.94 7.40
N PRO A 223 -10.60 -7.88 6.52
CA PRO A 223 -9.44 -7.74 5.65
C PRO A 223 -9.54 -6.46 4.80
N ALA A 224 -8.39 -5.82 4.56
CA ALA A 224 -8.32 -4.71 3.63
C ALA A 224 -8.52 -5.19 2.19
N PRO A 225 -9.08 -4.36 1.28
CA PRO A 225 -9.19 -4.70 -0.13
C PRO A 225 -7.79 -4.93 -0.74
N ILE A 226 -7.72 -5.67 -1.84
CA ILE A 226 -6.47 -5.90 -2.59
C ILE A 226 -6.04 -4.58 -3.22
N PHE A 227 -4.80 -4.16 -3.00
CA PHE A 227 -4.21 -2.93 -3.55
C PHE A 227 -2.73 -3.14 -3.88
N ASP A 228 -2.10 -2.15 -4.49
CA ASP A 228 -0.65 -2.10 -4.81
C ASP A 228 -0.19 -3.26 -5.70
N ASN A 229 -0.75 -3.28 -6.92
CA ASN A 229 -0.49 -4.32 -7.93
C ASN A 229 0.44 -3.84 -9.05
N GLY A 230 1.11 -2.70 -8.86
CA GLY A 230 1.94 -2.06 -9.89
C GLY A 230 3.14 -2.91 -10.32
N THR A 231 3.74 -3.67 -9.41
CA THR A 231 4.88 -4.56 -9.70
C THR A 231 4.40 -5.96 -10.08
N SER A 232 4.06 -6.17 -11.34
CA SER A 232 3.35 -7.35 -11.82
C SER A 232 3.86 -7.82 -13.19
N ILE A 233 3.09 -8.67 -13.85
CA ILE A 233 3.39 -9.22 -15.18
C ILE A 233 3.79 -8.17 -16.22
N PHE A 234 3.26 -6.94 -16.13
CA PHE A 234 3.62 -5.86 -17.05
C PHE A 234 5.11 -5.48 -16.95
N ASN A 235 5.69 -5.51 -15.76
CA ASN A 235 7.12 -5.27 -15.57
C ASN A 235 7.98 -6.40 -16.18
N LEU A 236 7.47 -7.62 -16.16
CA LEU A 236 8.12 -8.76 -16.80
C LEU A 236 8.07 -8.64 -18.33
N LEU A 237 6.90 -8.26 -18.88
CA LEU A 237 6.68 -8.13 -20.31
C LEU A 237 7.61 -7.11 -20.96
N LEU A 238 7.96 -6.03 -20.26
CA LEU A 238 8.86 -5.00 -20.78
C LEU A 238 10.35 -5.37 -20.70
N LYS A 239 10.73 -6.26 -19.81
CA LYS A 239 12.13 -6.69 -19.66
C LYS A 239 12.57 -7.64 -20.74
N ASN A 240 11.62 -8.29 -21.44
CA ASN A 240 11.92 -9.35 -22.39
C ASN A 240 11.12 -9.15 -23.69
N PRO A 241 11.74 -9.26 -24.89
CA PRO A 241 11.01 -9.30 -26.15
C PRO A 241 9.96 -10.44 -26.14
N ILE A 242 8.81 -10.22 -26.77
CA ILE A 242 7.66 -11.14 -26.72
C ILE A 242 8.02 -12.61 -27.03
N GLN A 243 9.02 -12.85 -27.89
CA GLN A 243 9.47 -14.21 -28.24
C GLN A 243 10.26 -14.89 -27.10
N ASP A 244 11.00 -14.14 -26.29
CA ASP A 244 11.70 -14.67 -25.14
C ASP A 244 10.77 -14.84 -23.93
N ILE A 245 9.67 -14.06 -23.90
CA ILE A 245 8.64 -14.18 -22.86
C ILE A 245 7.95 -15.53 -22.93
N TYR A 246 7.55 -15.97 -24.11
CA TYR A 246 6.85 -17.25 -24.27
C TYR A 246 7.76 -18.44 -23.87
N LYS A 247 9.02 -18.37 -24.23
CA LYS A 247 10.03 -19.39 -23.86
C LYS A 247 10.40 -19.35 -22.40
N ASN A 248 10.57 -18.16 -21.83
CA ASN A 248 10.92 -17.98 -20.43
C ASN A 248 9.71 -18.15 -19.50
N TYR A 249 8.48 -17.84 -20.00
CA TYR A 249 7.26 -18.02 -19.24
C TYR A 249 6.90 -19.52 -19.12
N THR A 250 7.01 -20.28 -20.21
CA THR A 250 6.78 -21.73 -20.15
C THR A 250 7.88 -22.46 -19.37
N SER A 251 9.15 -22.11 -19.58
CA SER A 251 10.26 -22.73 -18.82
C SER A 251 10.31 -22.24 -17.37
N LYS A 252 9.92 -21.01 -17.10
CA LYS A 252 9.85 -20.46 -15.75
C LYS A 252 8.56 -20.83 -15.04
N LEU A 253 7.45 -21.00 -15.75
CA LEU A 253 6.24 -21.63 -15.20
C LEU A 253 6.52 -23.11 -14.81
N GLU A 254 7.32 -23.85 -15.57
CA GLU A 254 7.75 -25.17 -15.16
C GLU A 254 8.68 -25.12 -13.94
N ILE A 255 9.63 -24.20 -13.90
CA ILE A 255 10.57 -24.02 -12.78
C ILE A 255 9.88 -23.34 -11.58
N ASP A 256 9.08 -22.31 -11.79
CA ASP A 256 8.35 -21.62 -10.72
C ASP A 256 7.08 -22.37 -10.32
N PHE A 257 6.48 -23.18 -11.20
CA PHE A 257 5.43 -24.13 -10.83
C PHE A 257 5.99 -25.28 -10.03
N ASP A 258 7.17 -25.77 -10.33
CA ASP A 258 7.88 -26.72 -9.49
C ASP A 258 8.37 -26.09 -8.18
N LEU A 259 8.78 -24.84 -8.17
CA LEU A 259 9.14 -24.08 -6.97
C LEU A 259 7.89 -23.63 -6.19
N LEU A 260 6.86 -23.12 -6.86
CA LEU A 260 5.55 -22.78 -6.30
C LEU A 260 4.77 -24.06 -5.92
N THR A 261 4.84 -25.13 -6.70
CA THR A 261 4.22 -26.42 -6.36
C THR A 261 5.00 -27.20 -5.33
N SER A 262 6.32 -26.99 -5.21
CA SER A 262 7.11 -27.70 -4.19
C SER A 262 6.97 -27.12 -2.79
N ILE A 263 6.63 -25.82 -2.63
CA ILE A 263 6.65 -25.18 -1.31
C ILE A 263 5.36 -24.41 -0.96
N PHE A 264 4.62 -23.82 -1.92
CA PHE A 264 3.57 -22.87 -1.62
C PHE A 264 2.19 -23.22 -2.20
N VAL A 265 2.11 -23.53 -3.49
CA VAL A 265 0.82 -23.71 -4.18
C VAL A 265 0.29 -25.12 -4.01
N LYS A 266 1.15 -26.13 -3.93
CA LYS A 266 0.74 -27.53 -3.76
C LYS A 266 0.12 -27.76 -2.39
N ASP A 267 0.71 -27.16 -1.37
CA ASP A 267 0.17 -27.26 -0.01
C ASP A 267 -1.07 -26.37 0.18
N MET A 268 -1.13 -25.22 -0.49
CA MET A 268 -2.30 -24.34 -0.48
C MET A 268 -3.46 -24.89 -1.31
N ILE A 269 -3.18 -25.39 -2.51
CA ILE A 269 -4.20 -26.09 -3.33
C ILE A 269 -4.69 -27.31 -2.56
N ASN A 270 -3.83 -28.05 -1.90
CA ASN A 270 -4.24 -29.18 -1.05
C ASN A 270 -5.06 -28.74 0.17
N ILE A 271 -4.72 -27.62 0.81
CA ILE A 271 -5.50 -27.07 1.93
C ILE A 271 -6.86 -26.59 1.44
N ILE A 272 -6.93 -25.90 0.30
CA ILE A 272 -8.19 -25.43 -0.30
C ILE A 272 -9.04 -26.62 -0.78
N TYR A 273 -8.43 -27.62 -1.45
CA TYR A 273 -9.14 -28.81 -1.92
C TYR A 273 -9.56 -29.77 -0.79
N GLN A 274 -8.75 -29.94 0.24
CA GLN A 274 -9.08 -30.85 1.35
C GLN A 274 -10.15 -30.29 2.31
N LYS A 275 -10.37 -28.97 2.31
CA LYS A 275 -11.45 -28.36 3.14
C LYS A 275 -12.77 -28.15 2.42
N ASN A 276 -12.84 -28.30 1.09
CA ASN A 276 -14.05 -28.09 0.29
C ASN A 276 -14.68 -29.37 -0.26
N PHE A 277 -14.25 -30.57 0.21
CA PHE A 277 -14.89 -31.84 -0.10
C PHE A 277 -15.07 -32.70 1.14
#